data_0371e66d9b065a2aab15440174f9a157
#
_entry.id   0371e66d9b065a2aab15440174f9a157
#
_cell.length_a   1.000
_cell.length_b   1.000
_cell.length_c   1.000
_cell.angle_alpha   90.00
_cell.angle_beta   90.00
_cell.angle_gamma   90.00
#
_symmetry.space_group_name_H-M   'P 1'
#
loop_
_entity.id
_entity.type
_entity.pdbx_description
1 polymer ?
#
loop_
_entity_poly.entity_id
_entity_poly.type
_entity_poly.pdbx_seq_one_letter_code
_entity_poly.pdbx_strand_id
1 'polypeptide(L)'
;KDDDTIVLRVSTWEEYIDLGDWDEEETIDLESGDIIGENSMIEDFEAWYEETYGRKVKVEYSTFGTNEDLYNMLTLGDVYDLVCPSEYMFMKLMAEDMLVPLSDHFYDTSDPNNYYAIGVSPYIKGIFDAKTIGGEPWSKYAAGYMWGVTGIVYNPDVVTEEEASTWKILNNSKFKRQVTIKDNVRDSYFAAVGAIKSDL
;
A
#
# COMPACT_ATOMS: atom_id res chain seq x y z
N LYS A 1 35.58 -3.65 14.81
CA LYS A 1 35.20 -3.12 13.48
C LYS A 1 33.77 -2.78 13.57
N ASP A 2 33.40 -1.51 13.57
CA ASP A 2 32.02 -1.09 13.43
C ASP A 2 31.54 -1.65 12.08
N ASP A 3 30.51 -2.45 12.12
CA ASP A 3 29.84 -2.93 10.92
C ASP A 3 29.06 -1.72 10.37
N ASP A 4 29.55 -1.15 9.26
CA ASP A 4 28.95 0.05 8.61
C ASP A 4 27.69 -0.32 7.82
N THR A 5 26.98 -1.36 8.27
CA THR A 5 25.73 -1.83 7.67
C THR A 5 24.59 -0.89 8.05
N ILE A 6 23.88 -0.37 7.04
CA ILE A 6 22.66 0.41 7.24
C ILE A 6 21.55 -0.55 7.65
N VAL A 7 20.80 -0.23 8.70
CA VAL A 7 19.57 -0.95 9.05
C VAL A 7 18.39 -0.11 8.56
N LEU A 8 17.54 -0.71 7.73
CA LEU A 8 16.32 -0.10 7.20
C LEU A 8 15.10 -0.84 7.78
N ARG A 9 14.33 -0.18 8.64
CA ARG A 9 13.12 -0.73 9.28
C ARG A 9 11.91 -0.40 8.44
N VAL A 10 11.24 -1.45 7.94
CA VAL A 10 10.07 -1.32 7.05
C VAL A 10 8.88 -2.05 7.66
N SER A 11 7.73 -1.38 7.72
CA SER A 11 6.48 -1.99 8.14
C SER A 11 5.36 -1.75 7.14
N THR A 12 4.73 -2.84 6.67
CA THR A 12 3.69 -2.81 5.64
C THR A 12 2.49 -3.69 6.01
N TRP A 13 1.49 -3.73 5.15
CA TRP A 13 0.48 -4.78 5.19
C TRP A 13 1.10 -6.15 4.87
N GLU A 14 0.46 -7.22 5.34
CA GLU A 14 0.75 -8.57 4.87
C GLU A 14 0.58 -8.65 3.35
N GLU A 15 1.34 -9.53 2.69
CA GLU A 15 1.28 -9.78 1.24
C GLU A 15 1.64 -8.57 0.33
N TYR A 16 2.29 -7.55 0.86
CA TYR A 16 2.64 -6.35 0.09
C TYR A 16 4.03 -6.39 -0.55
N ILE A 17 4.88 -7.31 -0.11
CA ILE A 17 6.23 -7.55 -0.63
C ILE A 17 6.38 -9.05 -0.83
N ASP A 18 6.95 -9.45 -1.95
CA ASP A 18 7.35 -10.82 -2.19
C ASP A 18 8.52 -11.20 -1.26
N LEU A 19 8.31 -12.21 -0.44
CA LEU A 19 9.29 -12.74 0.50
C LEU A 19 10.03 -13.99 0.01
N GLY A 20 9.75 -14.43 -1.24
CA GLY A 20 10.37 -15.62 -1.82
C GLY A 20 9.88 -16.96 -1.23
N ASP A 21 8.70 -16.98 -0.62
CA ASP A 21 8.15 -18.17 0.06
C ASP A 21 7.44 -19.16 -0.89
N TRP A 22 7.53 -18.96 -2.20
CA TRP A 22 6.90 -19.78 -3.21
C TRP A 22 7.90 -20.74 -3.87
N ASP A 23 7.39 -21.86 -4.39
CA ASP A 23 8.21 -22.92 -4.95
C ASP A 23 9.06 -22.40 -6.13
N GLU A 24 10.35 -22.79 -6.16
CA GLU A 24 11.30 -22.40 -7.23
C GLU A 24 10.82 -22.78 -8.65
N GLU A 25 9.87 -23.71 -8.76
CA GLU A 25 9.27 -24.12 -10.04
C GLU A 25 8.08 -23.22 -10.45
N GLU A 26 7.59 -22.34 -9.57
CA GLU A 26 6.49 -21.44 -9.88
C GLU A 26 6.99 -20.21 -10.62
N THR A 27 6.41 -19.97 -11.78
CA THR A 27 6.63 -18.77 -12.57
C THR A 27 5.30 -18.07 -12.78
N ILE A 28 5.25 -16.77 -12.57
CA ILE A 28 4.07 -15.96 -12.90
C ILE A 28 4.32 -15.30 -14.24
N ASP A 29 3.57 -15.72 -15.25
CA ASP A 29 3.67 -15.16 -16.60
C ASP A 29 2.92 -13.82 -16.65
N LEU A 30 3.62 -12.73 -16.97
CA LEU A 30 3.06 -11.41 -17.18
C LEU A 30 3.35 -10.93 -18.59
N GLU A 31 2.50 -10.05 -19.13
CA GLU A 31 2.78 -9.39 -20.43
C GLU A 31 4.09 -8.57 -20.42
N SER A 32 4.52 -8.12 -19.25
CA SER A 32 5.75 -7.35 -19.04
C SER A 32 7.00 -8.20 -18.82
N GLY A 33 6.87 -9.51 -18.67
CA GLY A 33 7.93 -10.47 -18.35
C GLY A 33 7.55 -11.37 -17.19
N ASP A 34 8.23 -12.48 -17.08
CA ASP A 34 7.95 -13.49 -16.07
C ASP A 34 8.56 -13.11 -14.72
N ILE A 35 7.86 -13.42 -13.64
CA ILE A 35 8.39 -13.34 -12.28
C ILE A 35 8.78 -14.75 -11.85
N ILE A 36 10.04 -14.91 -11.46
CA ILE A 36 10.62 -16.19 -11.01
C ILE A 36 10.89 -16.07 -9.51
N GLY A 37 10.39 -17.02 -8.72
CA GLY A 37 10.44 -17.01 -7.27
C GLY A 37 11.75 -17.48 -6.65
N GLU A 38 12.91 -17.05 -7.16
CA GLU A 38 14.22 -17.48 -6.65
C GLU A 38 14.62 -16.74 -5.37
N ASN A 39 14.35 -15.43 -5.30
CA ASN A 39 14.74 -14.57 -4.18
C ASN A 39 13.57 -13.75 -3.67
N SER A 40 13.63 -13.35 -2.40
CA SER A 40 12.73 -12.33 -1.90
C SER A 40 13.08 -10.95 -2.47
N MET A 41 12.10 -10.07 -2.59
CA MET A 41 12.32 -8.66 -2.97
C MET A 41 13.30 -7.96 -2.01
N ILE A 42 13.33 -8.38 -0.75
CA ILE A 42 14.23 -7.84 0.27
C ILE A 42 15.69 -8.23 -0.06
N GLU A 43 15.93 -9.52 -0.36
CA GLU A 43 17.26 -10.02 -0.69
C GLU A 43 17.79 -9.39 -1.98
N ASP A 44 16.93 -9.27 -2.99
CA ASP A 44 17.27 -8.58 -4.24
C ASP A 44 17.61 -7.11 -4.02
N PHE A 45 16.84 -6.42 -3.16
CA PHE A 45 17.13 -5.03 -2.81
C PHE A 45 18.46 -4.89 -2.04
N GLU A 46 18.72 -5.75 -1.05
CA GLU A 46 19.95 -5.74 -0.27
C GLU A 46 21.18 -5.94 -1.19
N ALA A 47 21.11 -6.91 -2.11
CA ALA A 47 22.16 -7.18 -3.09
C ALA A 47 22.36 -6.03 -4.08
N TRP A 48 21.28 -5.51 -4.66
CA TRP A 48 21.30 -4.36 -5.56
C TRP A 48 21.89 -3.12 -4.90
N TYR A 49 21.54 -2.85 -3.64
CA TYR A 49 22.04 -1.70 -2.91
C TYR A 49 23.56 -1.80 -2.67
N GLU A 50 24.06 -2.97 -2.27
CA GLU A 50 25.48 -3.21 -2.08
C GLU A 50 26.25 -3.06 -3.41
N GLU A 51 25.73 -3.61 -4.50
CA GLU A 51 26.34 -3.49 -5.84
C GLU A 51 26.38 -2.03 -6.32
N THR A 52 25.27 -1.29 -6.13
CA THR A 52 25.14 0.08 -6.65
C THR A 52 25.93 1.10 -5.85
N TYR A 53 25.90 1.00 -4.53
CA TYR A 53 26.45 2.03 -3.63
C TYR A 53 27.70 1.59 -2.86
N GLY A 54 28.11 0.33 -2.95
CA GLY A 54 29.26 -0.22 -2.24
C GLY A 54 29.10 -0.26 -0.71
N ARG A 55 27.85 -0.23 -0.22
CA ARG A 55 27.51 -0.27 1.20
C ARG A 55 26.43 -1.32 1.44
N LYS A 56 26.55 -2.02 2.56
CA LYS A 56 25.54 -2.99 2.96
C LYS A 56 24.30 -2.31 3.57
N VAL A 57 23.14 -2.81 3.22
CA VAL A 57 21.89 -2.52 3.89
C VAL A 57 21.30 -3.83 4.41
N LYS A 58 20.66 -3.76 5.57
CA LYS A 58 19.86 -4.86 6.13
C LYS A 58 18.46 -4.37 6.37
N VAL A 59 17.49 -4.98 5.71
CA VAL A 59 16.07 -4.67 5.88
C VAL A 59 15.51 -5.47 7.06
N GLU A 60 15.03 -4.76 8.08
CA GLU A 60 14.20 -5.33 9.14
C GLU A 60 12.73 -5.13 8.75
N TYR A 61 12.15 -6.18 8.17
CA TYR A 61 10.78 -6.14 7.65
C TYR A 61 9.78 -6.68 8.66
N SER A 62 8.67 -5.99 8.82
CA SER A 62 7.55 -6.39 9.66
C SER A 62 6.22 -6.04 9.01
N THR A 63 5.14 -6.66 9.47
CA THR A 63 3.79 -6.40 9.01
C THR A 63 2.87 -5.99 10.14
N PHE A 64 1.77 -5.32 9.79
CA PHE A 64 0.69 -4.99 10.69
C PHE A 64 -0.65 -5.48 10.14
N GLY A 65 -1.56 -5.89 11.03
CA GLY A 65 -2.87 -6.42 10.64
C GLY A 65 -3.90 -5.33 10.31
N THR A 66 -3.81 -4.16 11.00
CA THR A 66 -4.70 -3.01 10.78
C THR A 66 -3.92 -1.70 10.82
N ASN A 67 -4.46 -0.64 10.19
CA ASN A 67 -3.86 0.70 10.31
C ASN A 67 -3.84 1.19 11.77
N GLU A 68 -4.82 0.80 12.55
CA GLU A 68 -4.93 1.13 13.97
C GLU A 68 -3.81 0.45 14.78
N ASP A 69 -3.41 -0.78 14.42
CA ASP A 69 -2.28 -1.46 15.05
C ASP A 69 -0.98 -0.73 14.74
N LEU A 70 -0.73 -0.36 13.48
CA LEU A 70 0.42 0.46 13.11
C LEU A 70 0.47 1.77 13.92
N TYR A 71 -0.68 2.48 14.01
CA TYR A 71 -0.74 3.71 14.76
C TYR A 71 -0.44 3.50 16.24
N ASN A 72 -0.96 2.42 16.83
CA ASN A 72 -0.68 2.07 18.23
C ASN A 72 0.81 1.76 18.44
N MET A 73 1.43 0.99 17.54
CA MET A 73 2.86 0.67 17.60
C MET A 73 3.71 1.94 17.59
N LEU A 74 3.44 2.85 16.64
CA LEU A 74 4.14 4.14 16.54
C LEU A 74 3.96 5.01 17.78
N THR A 75 2.75 5.07 18.36
CA THR A 75 2.48 5.86 19.57
C THR A 75 3.06 5.25 20.83
N LEU A 76 3.30 3.94 20.83
CA LEU A 76 4.00 3.22 21.92
C LEU A 76 5.52 3.34 21.85
N GLY A 77 6.05 3.90 20.76
CA GLY A 77 7.46 4.20 20.60
C GLY A 77 8.21 3.30 19.64
N ASP A 78 7.53 2.45 18.88
CA ASP A 78 8.16 1.71 17.79
C ASP A 78 8.63 2.68 16.71
N VAL A 79 9.81 2.42 16.16
CA VAL A 79 10.46 3.30 15.18
C VAL A 79 10.65 2.54 13.88
N TYR A 80 10.14 3.12 12.79
CA TYR A 80 10.32 2.64 11.43
C TYR A 80 10.91 3.74 10.56
N ASP A 81 11.70 3.34 9.55
CA ASP A 81 12.20 4.25 8.53
C ASP A 81 11.18 4.43 7.41
N LEU A 82 10.44 3.35 7.10
CA LEU A 82 9.35 3.35 6.11
C LEU A 82 8.12 2.63 6.68
N VAL A 83 6.95 3.21 6.45
CA VAL A 83 5.65 2.59 6.74
C VAL A 83 4.74 2.70 5.52
N CYS A 84 3.93 1.66 5.26
CA CYS A 84 3.01 1.64 4.13
C CYS A 84 1.55 1.46 4.58
N PRO A 85 0.95 2.45 5.24
CA PRO A 85 -0.45 2.41 5.66
C PRO A 85 -1.40 2.73 4.50
N SER A 86 -2.69 2.58 4.78
CA SER A 86 -3.72 3.14 3.91
C SER A 86 -3.74 4.68 3.95
N GLU A 87 -4.28 5.30 2.90
CA GLU A 87 -4.37 6.74 2.70
C GLU A 87 -4.85 7.50 3.94
N TYR A 88 -5.93 7.05 4.57
CA TYR A 88 -6.49 7.77 5.72
C TYR A 88 -5.58 7.76 6.96
N MET A 89 -4.82 6.69 7.13
CA MET A 89 -3.84 6.62 8.24
C MET A 89 -2.62 7.48 7.92
N PHE A 90 -2.15 7.48 6.66
CA PHE A 90 -1.14 8.44 6.22
C PHE A 90 -1.56 9.89 6.51
N MET A 91 -2.80 10.25 6.18
CA MET A 91 -3.35 11.57 6.45
C MET A 91 -3.31 11.91 7.96
N LYS A 92 -3.64 10.94 8.81
CA LYS A 92 -3.58 11.10 10.27
C LYS A 92 -2.15 11.32 10.75
N LEU A 93 -1.22 10.46 10.32
CA LEU A 93 0.20 10.57 10.69
C LEU A 93 0.79 11.93 10.24
N MET A 94 0.44 12.39 9.03
CA MET A 94 0.84 13.70 8.53
C MET A 94 0.25 14.85 9.36
N ALA A 95 -1.02 14.76 9.75
CA ALA A 95 -1.69 15.78 10.55
C ALA A 95 -1.14 15.87 11.99
N GLU A 96 -0.54 14.81 12.49
CA GLU A 96 0.05 14.70 13.83
C GLU A 96 1.58 14.89 13.83
N ASP A 97 2.17 15.37 12.71
CA ASP A 97 3.61 15.60 12.54
C ASP A 97 4.48 14.36 12.85
N MET A 98 3.96 13.16 12.55
CA MET A 98 4.65 11.89 12.78
C MET A 98 5.50 11.42 11.60
N LEU A 99 5.54 12.19 10.51
CA LEU A 99 6.26 11.83 9.28
C LEU A 99 7.42 12.80 9.01
N VAL A 100 8.49 12.27 8.47
CA VAL A 100 9.64 13.05 7.98
C VAL A 100 9.46 13.33 6.50
N PRO A 101 9.72 14.57 6.03
CA PRO A 101 9.67 14.87 4.60
C PRO A 101 10.61 13.98 3.78
N LEU A 102 10.17 13.58 2.59
CA LEU A 102 11.04 12.97 1.59
C LEU A 102 12.14 13.97 1.18
N SER A 103 13.32 13.45 0.83
CA SER A 103 14.40 14.33 0.36
C SER A 103 14.05 14.97 -0.98
N ASP A 104 14.60 16.16 -1.26
CA ASP A 104 14.42 16.83 -2.57
C ASP A 104 14.91 15.95 -3.73
N HIS A 105 15.86 15.06 -3.46
CA HIS A 105 16.39 14.10 -4.45
C HIS A 105 15.40 12.99 -4.81
N PHE A 106 14.39 12.69 -3.96
CA PHE A 106 13.45 11.58 -4.18
C PHE A 106 12.71 11.67 -5.53
N TYR A 107 12.44 12.88 -6.02
CA TYR A 107 11.77 13.11 -7.30
C TYR A 107 12.72 13.52 -8.44
N ASP A 108 14.02 13.40 -8.25
CA ASP A 108 15.00 13.71 -9.29
C ASP A 108 15.01 12.60 -10.37
N THR A 109 14.44 12.90 -11.52
CA THR A 109 14.39 12.00 -12.68
C THR A 109 15.72 11.91 -13.43
N SER A 110 16.73 12.71 -13.07
CA SER A 110 18.05 12.63 -13.69
C SER A 110 18.91 11.51 -13.09
N ASP A 111 18.56 11.00 -11.91
CA ASP A 111 19.18 9.83 -11.32
C ASP A 111 18.50 8.54 -11.86
N PRO A 112 19.24 7.70 -12.61
CA PRO A 112 18.65 6.46 -13.17
C PRO A 112 18.24 5.45 -12.10
N ASN A 113 18.69 5.59 -10.86
CA ASN A 113 18.32 4.72 -9.74
C ASN A 113 17.04 5.19 -9.02
N ASN A 114 16.49 6.35 -9.39
CA ASN A 114 15.21 6.84 -8.89
C ASN A 114 14.02 6.22 -9.63
N TYR A 115 13.86 4.92 -9.49
CA TYR A 115 12.82 4.16 -10.21
C TYR A 115 11.42 4.71 -9.99
N TYR A 116 11.10 5.15 -8.77
CA TYR A 116 9.79 5.74 -8.50
C TYR A 116 9.59 7.05 -9.28
N ALA A 117 10.55 7.97 -9.24
CA ALA A 117 10.46 9.24 -9.94
C ALA A 117 10.28 9.08 -11.45
N ILE A 118 10.92 8.03 -12.03
CA ILE A 118 10.87 7.74 -13.47
C ILE A 118 9.57 7.03 -13.85
N GLY A 119 9.10 6.08 -13.03
CA GLY A 119 8.02 5.15 -13.33
C GLY A 119 6.66 5.49 -12.75
N VAL A 120 6.57 6.46 -11.84
CA VAL A 120 5.30 6.77 -11.18
C VAL A 120 4.24 7.25 -12.19
N SER A 121 3.01 6.72 -12.04
CA SER A 121 1.87 7.19 -12.83
C SER A 121 1.66 8.69 -12.64
N PRO A 122 1.60 9.50 -13.72
CA PRO A 122 1.32 10.94 -13.63
C PRO A 122 -0.01 11.25 -12.92
N TYR A 123 -0.98 10.33 -13.02
CA TYR A 123 -2.26 10.45 -12.33
C TYR A 123 -2.09 10.34 -10.81
N ILE A 124 -1.38 9.32 -10.34
CA ILE A 124 -1.11 9.12 -8.91
C ILE A 124 -0.27 10.28 -8.36
N LYS A 125 0.81 10.65 -9.05
CA LYS A 125 1.63 11.79 -8.67
C LYS A 125 0.80 13.07 -8.58
N GLY A 126 -0.06 13.33 -9.57
CA GLY A 126 -0.94 14.50 -9.58
C GLY A 126 -1.91 14.55 -8.40
N ILE A 127 -2.43 13.40 -7.93
CA ILE A 127 -3.25 13.33 -6.72
C ILE A 127 -2.43 13.72 -5.48
N PHE A 128 -1.23 13.16 -5.34
CA PHE A 128 -0.35 13.42 -4.19
C PHE A 128 0.14 14.88 -4.16
N ASP A 129 0.36 15.49 -5.32
CA ASP A 129 0.74 16.91 -5.42
C ASP A 129 -0.43 17.85 -5.08
N ALA A 130 -1.66 17.47 -5.45
CA ALA A 130 -2.84 18.30 -5.28
C ALA A 130 -3.47 18.23 -3.89
N LYS A 131 -3.33 17.09 -3.20
CA LYS A 131 -3.88 16.90 -1.85
C LYS A 131 -2.95 17.50 -0.81
N THR A 132 -3.52 18.20 0.17
CA THR A 132 -2.74 18.89 1.22
C THR A 132 -3.28 18.62 2.62
N ILE A 133 -2.40 18.63 3.60
CA ILE A 133 -2.71 18.68 5.04
C ILE A 133 -1.82 19.75 5.67
N GLY A 134 -2.41 20.63 6.47
CA GLY A 134 -1.66 21.73 7.07
C GLY A 134 -1.02 22.71 6.06
N GLY A 135 -1.45 22.70 4.79
CA GLY A 135 -0.88 23.48 3.71
C GLY A 135 0.28 22.81 2.96
N GLU A 136 0.72 21.63 3.41
CA GLU A 136 1.78 20.86 2.78
C GLU A 136 1.20 19.76 1.86
N PRO A 137 1.76 19.53 0.66
CA PRO A 137 1.29 18.50 -0.24
C PRO A 137 1.64 17.09 0.27
N TRP A 138 0.82 16.11 -0.06
CA TRP A 138 1.09 14.72 0.30
C TRP A 138 2.40 14.20 -0.29
N SER A 139 2.73 14.60 -1.51
CA SER A 139 3.97 14.20 -2.18
C SER A 139 5.25 14.62 -1.44
N LYS A 140 5.16 15.56 -0.51
CA LYS A 140 6.29 15.92 0.34
C LYS A 140 6.64 14.85 1.38
N TYR A 141 5.68 13.98 1.74
CA TYR A 141 5.85 13.02 2.84
C TYR A 141 5.61 11.58 2.42
N ALA A 142 5.00 11.35 1.26
CA ALA A 142 4.67 10.00 0.82
C ALA A 142 4.72 9.84 -0.70
N ALA A 143 4.93 8.59 -1.09
CA ALA A 143 4.85 8.09 -2.46
C ALA A 143 3.78 6.99 -2.54
N GLY A 144 2.95 7.00 -3.60
CA GLY A 144 1.94 5.96 -3.80
C GLY A 144 2.60 4.64 -4.19
N TYR A 145 2.34 3.58 -3.45
CA TYR A 145 2.89 2.24 -3.70
C TYR A 145 1.88 1.36 -4.43
N MET A 146 0.74 1.13 -3.81
CA MET A 146 -0.36 0.35 -4.38
C MET A 146 -1.66 1.13 -4.32
N TRP A 147 -2.56 0.84 -5.24
CA TRP A 147 -3.93 1.33 -5.20
C TRP A 147 -4.89 0.21 -5.57
N GLY A 148 -6.12 0.30 -5.11
CA GLY A 148 -7.15 -0.68 -5.39
C GLY A 148 -8.51 -0.03 -5.49
N VAL A 149 -9.48 -0.83 -5.90
CA VAL A 149 -10.88 -0.43 -5.94
C VAL A 149 -11.69 -1.31 -4.99
N THR A 150 -12.66 -0.71 -4.32
CA THR A 150 -13.65 -1.45 -3.57
C THR A 150 -14.89 -1.62 -4.43
N GLY A 151 -15.36 -2.85 -4.55
CA GLY A 151 -16.49 -3.18 -5.41
C GLY A 151 -17.34 -4.32 -4.84
N ILE A 152 -18.35 -4.68 -5.59
CA ILE A 152 -19.27 -5.79 -5.27
C ILE A 152 -18.82 -7.01 -6.10
N VAL A 153 -18.45 -8.08 -5.42
CA VAL A 153 -18.25 -9.39 -6.02
C VAL A 153 -19.52 -10.21 -5.84
N TYR A 154 -20.03 -10.80 -6.88
CA TYR A 154 -21.30 -11.53 -6.84
C TYR A 154 -21.25 -12.82 -7.66
N ASN A 155 -22.12 -13.77 -7.30
CA ASN A 155 -22.33 -14.98 -8.09
C ASN A 155 -23.35 -14.71 -9.20
N PRO A 156 -23.00 -14.76 -10.49
CA PRO A 156 -23.88 -14.45 -11.61
C PRO A 156 -25.05 -15.45 -11.78
N ASP A 157 -24.96 -16.64 -11.20
CA ASP A 157 -26.07 -17.60 -11.21
C ASP A 157 -27.23 -17.22 -10.27
N VAL A 158 -26.98 -16.27 -9.33
CA VAL A 158 -27.94 -15.88 -8.28
C VAL A 158 -28.32 -14.41 -8.36
N VAL A 159 -27.36 -13.58 -8.75
CA VAL A 159 -27.45 -12.12 -8.78
C VAL A 159 -27.24 -11.63 -10.20
N THR A 160 -28.10 -10.77 -10.70
CA THR A 160 -27.93 -10.16 -12.01
C THR A 160 -26.95 -8.99 -11.96
N GLU A 161 -26.35 -8.65 -13.10
CA GLU A 161 -25.47 -7.48 -13.24
C GLU A 161 -26.20 -6.18 -12.83
N GLU A 162 -27.47 -6.04 -13.20
CA GLU A 162 -28.31 -4.89 -12.82
C GLU A 162 -28.47 -4.78 -11.30
N GLU A 163 -28.73 -5.91 -10.61
CA GLU A 163 -28.81 -5.94 -9.14
C GLU A 163 -27.48 -5.58 -8.48
N ALA A 164 -26.35 -6.02 -9.07
CA ALA A 164 -25.00 -5.78 -8.56
C ALA A 164 -24.43 -4.41 -8.93
N SER A 165 -25.08 -3.66 -9.85
CA SER A 165 -24.57 -2.37 -10.33
C SER A 165 -24.61 -1.24 -9.31
N THR A 166 -25.20 -1.47 -8.14
CA THR A 166 -25.37 -0.46 -7.09
C THR A 166 -25.16 -1.04 -5.70
N TRP A 167 -24.59 -0.25 -4.81
CA TRP A 167 -24.46 -0.59 -3.38
C TRP A 167 -25.78 -0.90 -2.67
N LYS A 168 -26.93 -0.51 -3.24
CA LYS A 168 -28.28 -0.83 -2.69
C LYS A 168 -28.53 -2.33 -2.58
N ILE A 169 -27.80 -3.17 -3.31
CA ILE A 169 -27.91 -4.63 -3.19
C ILE A 169 -27.69 -5.09 -1.75
N LEU A 170 -26.84 -4.40 -0.98
CA LEU A 170 -26.56 -4.73 0.42
C LEU A 170 -27.81 -4.63 1.32
N ASN A 171 -28.79 -3.82 0.93
CA ASN A 171 -30.06 -3.64 1.63
C ASN A 171 -31.21 -4.48 1.02
N ASN A 172 -30.94 -5.26 -0.03
CA ASN A 172 -31.96 -6.05 -0.70
C ASN A 172 -32.31 -7.28 0.15
N SER A 173 -33.58 -7.36 0.60
CA SER A 173 -34.04 -8.48 1.42
C SER A 173 -33.97 -9.85 0.74
N LYS A 174 -33.91 -9.89 -0.61
CA LYS A 174 -33.69 -11.12 -1.41
C LYS A 174 -32.40 -11.83 -0.98
N PHE A 175 -31.36 -11.09 -0.60
CA PHE A 175 -30.05 -11.60 -0.26
C PHE A 175 -29.78 -11.61 1.25
N LYS A 176 -30.82 -11.56 2.07
CA LYS A 176 -30.69 -11.59 3.53
C LYS A 176 -29.91 -12.83 3.98
N ARG A 177 -28.84 -12.64 4.76
CA ARG A 177 -27.91 -13.68 5.24
C ARG A 177 -27.07 -14.34 4.14
N GLN A 178 -26.96 -13.74 2.97
CA GLN A 178 -26.16 -14.23 1.85
C GLN A 178 -25.09 -13.19 1.44
N VAL A 179 -24.97 -12.12 2.20
CA VAL A 179 -24.00 -11.04 1.98
C VAL A 179 -22.88 -11.18 3.01
N THR A 180 -21.64 -11.08 2.53
CA THR A 180 -20.45 -10.92 3.36
C THR A 180 -19.84 -9.56 3.13
N ILE A 181 -19.18 -9.02 4.12
CA ILE A 181 -18.48 -7.75 4.05
C ILE A 181 -17.15 -7.90 4.77
N LYS A 182 -16.15 -7.14 4.36
CA LYS A 182 -14.86 -7.11 5.04
C LYS A 182 -15.03 -6.69 6.49
N ASP A 183 -14.38 -7.42 7.41
CA ASP A 183 -14.37 -7.12 8.84
C ASP A 183 -13.42 -5.94 9.14
N ASN A 184 -13.83 -4.76 8.68
CA ASN A 184 -13.15 -3.50 8.93
C ASN A 184 -14.20 -2.40 9.06
N VAL A 185 -14.14 -1.62 10.13
CA VAL A 185 -15.15 -0.61 10.46
C VAL A 185 -15.26 0.48 9.39
N ARG A 186 -14.16 0.88 8.74
CA ARG A 186 -14.17 1.93 7.72
C ARG A 186 -14.73 1.44 6.40
N ASP A 187 -14.31 0.26 5.95
CA ASP A 187 -14.82 -0.36 4.72
C ASP A 187 -16.31 -0.66 4.85
N SER A 188 -16.73 -1.19 5.99
CA SER A 188 -18.13 -1.45 6.30
C SER A 188 -18.97 -0.17 6.35
N TYR A 189 -18.42 0.90 6.94
CA TYR A 189 -19.08 2.22 6.96
C TYR A 189 -19.21 2.80 5.54
N PHE A 190 -18.15 2.71 4.73
CA PHE A 190 -18.19 3.15 3.33
C PHE A 190 -19.28 2.42 2.54
N ALA A 191 -19.31 1.07 2.62
CA ALA A 191 -20.32 0.26 1.96
C ALA A 191 -21.74 0.60 2.43
N ALA A 192 -21.94 0.83 3.74
CA ALA A 192 -23.23 1.25 4.29
C ALA A 192 -23.67 2.63 3.78
N VAL A 193 -22.76 3.59 3.71
CA VAL A 193 -23.04 4.91 3.12
C VAL A 193 -23.37 4.77 1.64
N GLY A 194 -22.65 3.95 0.88
CA GLY A 194 -22.93 3.63 -0.51
C GLY A 194 -24.34 3.04 -0.68
N ALA A 195 -24.73 2.08 0.18
CA ALA A 195 -26.04 1.47 0.15
C ALA A 195 -27.21 2.46 0.41
N ILE A 196 -26.96 3.53 1.19
CA ILE A 196 -27.97 4.54 1.53
C ILE A 196 -27.97 5.72 0.53
N LYS A 197 -26.78 6.07 0.02
CA LYS A 197 -26.53 7.30 -0.74
C LYS A 197 -26.16 7.08 -2.20
N SER A 198 -26.30 5.86 -2.73
CA SER A 198 -25.93 5.52 -4.11
C SER A 198 -26.74 6.26 -5.21
N ASP A 199 -27.67 7.12 -4.83
CA ASP A 199 -28.38 8.01 -5.76
C ASP A 199 -27.81 9.44 -5.78
N LEU A 200 -26.73 9.70 -5.04
CA LEU A 200 -26.02 10.98 -4.99
C LEU A 200 -24.74 10.90 -5.82
#